data_3689e1812c4ff288b7e1199819c75b34
#
_entry.id   3689e1812c4ff288b7e1199819c75b34
#
_cell.length_a   1.000
_cell.length_b   1.000
_cell.length_c   1.000
_cell.angle_alpha   90.00
_cell.angle_beta   90.00
_cell.angle_gamma   90.00
#
_symmetry.space_group_name_H-M   'P 1'
#
loop_
_entity.id
_entity.type
_entity.pdbx_description
1 polymer ?
#
loop_
_entity_poly.entity_id
_entity_poly.type
_entity_poly.pdbx_seq_one_letter_code
_entity_poly.pdbx_strand_id
1 'polypeptide(L)'
;MGNRPDELKALLDSVARQDGAPIEVVVVGQGVRLPGLADPAAGVRTVELPENLGIPGGRNVGIEAFRTPGGHGFDADVLLFLDDDGLLERTDTAELCRQAFTEDPELGIVSFRIADPQTGETQRRHVPRLRASDPMRSSRVTTFLGGANAVRTKVFEQVGDLPGQFFYAHEETDLAWRALDAGWLIDYRADMVLLHPATAPSRHAVYHRMVARNRVWLARRNLPALLVPVYVGVWLLLTLLRKPSGPALKAWFGGFKEGWTTSCGPRRPMKWRTVWRLTRLGRPPVI
;
A
#
# COMPACT_ATOMS: atom_id res chain seq x y z
N MET A 1 9.27 8.48 -10.59
CA MET A 1 10.11 8.50 -9.40
C MET A 1 11.32 7.73 -9.83
N GLY A 2 12.47 7.85 -9.32
CA GLY A 2 13.72 7.29 -9.87
C GLY A 2 14.82 8.33 -9.92
N ASN A 3 14.63 9.47 -9.24
CA ASN A 3 15.65 10.50 -9.09
C ASN A 3 16.49 10.34 -7.81
N ARG A 4 16.52 9.10 -7.25
CA ARG A 4 17.16 8.79 -5.96
C ARG A 4 18.03 7.53 -6.08
N PRO A 5 19.05 7.53 -6.93
CA PRO A 5 19.86 6.34 -7.17
C PRO A 5 20.63 5.88 -5.91
N ASP A 6 21.07 6.80 -5.07
CA ASP A 6 21.82 6.48 -3.86
C ASP A 6 20.93 5.85 -2.80
N GLU A 7 19.72 6.37 -2.61
CA GLU A 7 18.72 5.81 -1.69
C GLU A 7 18.27 4.42 -2.16
N LEU A 8 17.99 4.26 -3.45
CA LEU A 8 17.64 2.96 -4.02
C LEU A 8 18.78 1.96 -3.83
N LYS A 9 20.03 2.37 -4.05
CA LYS A 9 21.20 1.52 -3.80
C LYS A 9 21.27 1.11 -2.32
N ALA A 10 21.09 2.05 -1.40
CA ALA A 10 21.10 1.77 0.03
C ALA A 10 19.98 0.78 0.42
N LEU A 11 18.79 0.92 -0.18
CA LEU A 11 17.70 -0.05 0.00
C LEU A 11 18.11 -1.44 -0.49
N LEU A 12 18.64 -1.56 -1.71
CA LEU A 12 19.07 -2.85 -2.27
C LEU A 12 20.18 -3.49 -1.42
N ASP A 13 21.14 -2.70 -0.95
CA ASP A 13 22.19 -3.16 -0.02
C ASP A 13 21.58 -3.66 1.31
N SER A 14 20.51 -3.04 1.80
CA SER A 14 19.81 -3.49 3.02
C SER A 14 19.01 -4.78 2.82
N VAL A 15 18.45 -4.97 1.63
CA VAL A 15 17.79 -6.23 1.23
C VAL A 15 18.81 -7.35 1.07
N ALA A 16 19.94 -7.09 0.44
CA ALA A 16 21.01 -8.08 0.27
C ALA A 16 21.64 -8.57 1.60
N ARG A 17 21.53 -7.75 2.65
CA ARG A 17 22.01 -8.11 4.01
C ARG A 17 20.97 -8.87 4.85
N GLN A 18 19.79 -9.19 4.29
CA GLN A 18 18.78 -9.93 5.06
C GLN A 18 19.22 -11.37 5.31
N ASP A 19 19.00 -11.82 6.54
CA ASP A 19 19.29 -13.19 6.97
C ASP A 19 18.33 -14.21 6.33
N GLY A 20 18.76 -15.45 6.23
CA GLY A 20 17.95 -16.56 5.74
C GLY A 20 18.05 -16.81 4.25
N ALA A 21 16.97 -17.30 3.64
CA ALA A 21 16.94 -17.61 2.22
C ALA A 21 17.09 -16.37 1.32
N PRO A 22 17.77 -16.48 0.18
CA PRO A 22 17.92 -15.39 -0.78
C PRO A 22 16.58 -14.73 -1.15
N ILE A 23 16.61 -13.43 -1.39
CA ILE A 23 15.45 -12.64 -1.79
C ILE A 23 15.64 -12.22 -3.25
N GLU A 24 14.66 -12.57 -4.09
CA GLU A 24 14.60 -12.02 -5.44
C GLU A 24 14.01 -10.61 -5.41
N VAL A 25 14.59 -9.72 -6.19
CA VAL A 25 14.20 -8.30 -6.24
C VAL A 25 13.79 -7.93 -7.66
N VAL A 26 12.69 -7.20 -7.78
CA VAL A 26 12.28 -6.55 -9.04
C VAL A 26 12.22 -5.03 -8.80
N VAL A 27 13.03 -4.29 -9.51
CA VAL A 27 13.01 -2.81 -9.52
C VAL A 27 12.24 -2.34 -10.74
N VAL A 28 11.17 -1.58 -10.52
CA VAL A 28 10.33 -1.04 -11.61
C VAL A 28 10.61 0.45 -11.79
N GLY A 29 11.30 0.81 -12.86
CA GLY A 29 11.50 2.19 -13.30
C GLY A 29 10.28 2.70 -14.07
N GLN A 30 9.74 3.83 -13.69
CA GLN A 30 8.54 4.41 -14.32
C GLN A 30 8.91 5.75 -14.99
N GLY A 31 9.09 5.73 -16.32
CA GLY A 31 9.55 6.89 -17.09
C GLY A 31 11.02 7.23 -16.82
N VAL A 32 11.79 6.29 -16.27
CA VAL A 32 13.23 6.43 -15.98
C VAL A 32 13.95 5.15 -16.35
N ARG A 33 15.20 5.29 -16.77
CA ARG A 33 16.10 4.16 -17.00
C ARG A 33 16.81 3.78 -15.70
N LEU A 34 17.18 2.51 -15.59
CA LEU A 34 17.83 1.91 -14.43
C LEU A 34 19.18 1.27 -14.82
N PRO A 35 20.14 2.05 -15.40
CA PRO A 35 21.38 1.50 -15.90
C PRO A 35 22.22 0.90 -14.76
N GLY A 36 22.73 -0.32 -14.96
CA GLY A 36 23.64 -0.97 -14.02
C GLY A 36 22.99 -1.48 -12.73
N LEU A 37 21.65 -1.43 -12.60
CA LEU A 37 20.96 -1.96 -11.41
C LEU A 37 20.63 -3.45 -11.53
N ALA A 38 20.48 -3.99 -12.74
CA ALA A 38 20.23 -5.40 -12.92
C ALA A 38 21.47 -6.21 -12.53
N ASP A 39 21.32 -7.11 -11.58
CA ASP A 39 22.32 -8.08 -11.17
C ASP A 39 21.67 -9.46 -11.00
N PRO A 40 21.60 -10.28 -12.07
CA PRO A 40 20.98 -11.59 -11.99
C PRO A 40 21.69 -12.52 -11.01
N ALA A 41 22.98 -12.36 -10.76
CA ALA A 41 23.72 -13.17 -9.80
C ALA A 41 23.32 -12.85 -8.36
N ALA A 42 22.94 -11.60 -8.10
CA ALA A 42 22.37 -11.17 -6.81
C ALA A 42 20.84 -11.27 -6.77
N GLY A 43 20.18 -11.85 -7.79
CA GLY A 43 18.71 -11.98 -7.84
C GLY A 43 17.99 -10.65 -8.12
N VAL A 44 18.67 -9.65 -8.68
CA VAL A 44 18.05 -8.34 -8.98
C VAL A 44 17.69 -8.23 -10.46
N ARG A 45 16.39 -8.09 -10.73
CA ARG A 45 15.82 -7.84 -12.07
C ARG A 45 15.28 -6.42 -12.16
N THR A 46 15.32 -5.84 -13.35
CA THR A 46 14.77 -4.50 -13.62
C THR A 46 13.71 -4.55 -14.70
N VAL A 47 12.67 -3.74 -14.54
CA VAL A 47 11.62 -3.50 -15.56
C VAL A 47 11.53 -1.99 -15.78
N GLU A 48 11.79 -1.54 -17.00
CA GLU A 48 11.71 -0.12 -17.38
C GLU A 48 10.42 0.15 -18.15
N LEU A 49 9.58 1.02 -17.60
CA LEU A 49 8.36 1.46 -18.26
C LEU A 49 8.58 2.79 -18.98
N PRO A 50 8.01 2.99 -20.17
CA PRO A 50 8.17 4.23 -20.92
C PRO A 50 7.51 5.43 -20.24
N GLU A 51 6.51 5.19 -19.37
CA GLU A 51 5.74 6.23 -18.69
C GLU A 51 5.44 5.87 -17.24
N ASN A 52 5.01 6.86 -16.47
CA ASN A 52 4.60 6.68 -15.08
C ASN A 52 3.13 6.21 -15.01
N LEU A 53 2.92 4.98 -14.59
CA LEU A 53 1.60 4.36 -14.40
C LEU A 53 1.01 4.63 -12.99
N GLY A 54 1.66 5.45 -12.20
CA GLY A 54 1.32 5.66 -10.80
C GLY A 54 1.79 4.53 -9.88
N ILE A 55 1.57 4.71 -8.58
CA ILE A 55 2.00 3.74 -7.56
C ILE A 55 1.40 2.36 -7.80
N PRO A 56 0.05 2.19 -7.90
CA PRO A 56 -0.52 0.86 -8.10
C PRO A 56 -0.16 0.25 -9.45
N GLY A 57 -0.02 1.06 -10.51
CA GLY A 57 0.38 0.57 -11.83
C GLY A 57 1.80 0.00 -11.82
N GLY A 58 2.76 0.71 -11.25
CA GLY A 58 4.13 0.24 -11.12
C GLY A 58 4.25 -1.01 -10.24
N ARG A 59 3.52 -1.05 -9.12
CA ARG A 59 3.48 -2.24 -8.25
C ARG A 59 2.87 -3.45 -8.94
N ASN A 60 1.83 -3.27 -9.76
CA ASN A 60 1.24 -4.36 -10.53
C ASN A 60 2.22 -4.95 -11.54
N VAL A 61 3.08 -4.13 -12.15
CA VAL A 61 4.16 -4.64 -13.01
C VAL A 61 5.17 -5.47 -12.20
N GLY A 62 5.51 -5.04 -10.99
CA GLY A 62 6.32 -5.84 -10.07
C GLY A 62 5.64 -7.14 -9.65
N ILE A 63 4.35 -7.13 -9.37
CA ILE A 63 3.55 -8.33 -9.06
C ILE A 63 3.58 -9.30 -10.25
N GLU A 64 3.35 -8.80 -11.46
CA GLU A 64 3.35 -9.63 -12.68
C GLU A 64 4.71 -10.29 -12.94
N ALA A 65 5.81 -9.63 -12.59
CA ALA A 65 7.16 -10.18 -12.76
C ALA A 65 7.45 -11.43 -11.89
N PHE A 66 6.62 -11.69 -10.87
CA PHE A 66 6.69 -12.90 -10.04
C PHE A 66 5.59 -13.92 -10.36
N ARG A 67 4.76 -13.67 -11.38
CA ARG A 67 3.79 -14.70 -11.82
C ARG A 67 4.46 -15.77 -12.65
N THR A 68 4.02 -17.00 -12.45
CA THR A 68 4.46 -18.13 -13.29
C THR A 68 3.99 -17.94 -14.74
N PRO A 69 4.87 -18.08 -15.75
CA PRO A 69 4.50 -17.91 -17.14
C PRO A 69 3.31 -18.81 -17.55
N GLY A 70 2.24 -18.22 -18.07
CA GLY A 70 1.04 -18.93 -18.50
C GLY A 70 0.20 -19.57 -17.40
N GLY A 71 0.56 -19.33 -16.11
CA GLY A 71 -0.13 -19.87 -14.94
C GLY A 71 -0.94 -18.82 -14.16
N HIS A 72 -1.71 -19.31 -13.19
CA HIS A 72 -2.41 -18.46 -12.23
C HIS A 72 -1.66 -18.32 -10.89
N GLY A 73 -0.47 -18.92 -10.77
CA GLY A 73 0.35 -18.94 -9.56
C GLY A 73 1.47 -17.90 -9.57
N PHE A 74 2.31 -18.00 -8.55
CA PHE A 74 3.48 -17.16 -8.35
C PHE A 74 4.71 -18.03 -8.04
N ASP A 75 5.89 -17.56 -8.42
CA ASP A 75 7.16 -18.18 -8.07
C ASP A 75 7.61 -17.86 -6.64
N ALA A 76 6.86 -16.99 -5.95
CA ALA A 76 7.09 -16.60 -4.56
C ALA A 76 5.82 -16.73 -3.73
N ASP A 77 5.95 -17.09 -2.44
CA ASP A 77 4.82 -17.16 -1.50
C ASP A 77 4.40 -15.80 -0.96
N VAL A 78 5.36 -14.86 -0.85
CA VAL A 78 5.16 -13.54 -0.26
C VAL A 78 5.92 -12.50 -1.07
N LEU A 79 5.27 -11.38 -1.38
CA LEU A 79 5.89 -10.21 -2.01
C LEU A 79 6.02 -9.08 -1.00
N LEU A 80 7.22 -8.53 -0.86
CA LEU A 80 7.49 -7.32 -0.08
C LEU A 80 7.41 -6.09 -0.99
N PHE A 81 6.76 -5.05 -0.52
CA PHE A 81 6.70 -3.74 -1.20
C PHE A 81 7.42 -2.70 -0.37
N LEU A 82 8.51 -2.20 -0.91
CA LEU A 82 9.36 -1.21 -0.27
C LEU A 82 9.44 0.04 -1.16
N ASP A 83 9.32 1.22 -0.56
CA ASP A 83 9.54 2.48 -1.29
C ASP A 83 11.05 2.68 -1.53
N ASP A 84 11.41 3.32 -2.65
CA ASP A 84 12.78 3.46 -3.16
C ASP A 84 13.72 4.30 -2.26
N ASP A 85 13.17 5.01 -1.29
CA ASP A 85 13.88 5.76 -0.25
C ASP A 85 13.74 5.15 1.16
N GLY A 86 13.29 3.90 1.22
CA GLY A 86 13.23 3.12 2.44
C GLY A 86 14.56 2.40 2.74
N LEU A 87 14.75 1.97 3.99
CA LEU A 87 15.88 1.16 4.42
C LEU A 87 15.40 0.14 5.46
N LEU A 88 15.69 -1.15 5.25
CA LEU A 88 15.46 -2.16 6.27
C LEU A 88 16.51 -2.00 7.39
N GLU A 89 16.04 -1.66 8.59
CA GLU A 89 16.92 -1.39 9.74
C GLU A 89 17.63 -2.65 10.23
N ARG A 90 16.90 -3.77 10.25
CA ARG A 90 17.35 -5.06 10.79
C ARG A 90 17.65 -6.04 9.66
N THR A 91 18.55 -6.98 9.93
CA THR A 91 18.88 -8.05 8.97
C THR A 91 17.90 -9.22 9.02
N ASP A 92 17.09 -9.34 10.07
CA ASP A 92 16.13 -10.43 10.28
C ASP A 92 14.69 -10.12 9.84
N THR A 93 14.42 -8.96 9.22
CA THR A 93 13.06 -8.54 8.84
C THR A 93 12.40 -9.54 7.88
N ALA A 94 13.14 -10.07 6.91
CA ALA A 94 12.62 -11.06 5.98
C ALA A 94 12.28 -12.38 6.70
N GLU A 95 13.09 -12.79 7.67
CA GLU A 95 12.83 -13.99 8.45
C GLU A 95 11.63 -13.83 9.37
N LEU A 96 11.49 -12.67 10.03
CA LEU A 96 10.30 -12.33 10.81
C LEU A 96 9.02 -12.36 9.94
N CYS A 97 9.11 -11.91 8.67
CA CYS A 97 8.00 -12.05 7.72
C CYS A 97 7.66 -13.53 7.46
N ARG A 98 8.66 -14.36 7.14
CA ARG A 98 8.44 -15.80 6.88
C ARG A 98 7.78 -16.48 8.07
N GLN A 99 8.27 -16.19 9.29
CA GLN A 99 7.70 -16.73 10.55
C GLN A 99 6.25 -16.29 10.72
N ALA A 100 5.95 -15.00 10.59
CA ALA A 100 4.60 -14.48 10.75
C ALA A 100 3.59 -15.15 9.80
N PHE A 101 3.96 -15.36 8.53
CA PHE A 101 3.11 -16.04 7.56
C PHE A 101 3.04 -17.56 7.76
N THR A 102 4.05 -18.17 8.36
CA THR A 102 4.05 -19.59 8.71
C THR A 102 3.18 -19.89 9.92
N GLU A 103 3.29 -19.06 10.96
CA GLU A 103 2.54 -19.19 12.20
C GLU A 103 1.05 -18.94 12.04
N ASP A 104 0.66 -18.04 11.11
CA ASP A 104 -0.74 -17.70 10.86
C ASP A 104 -1.10 -17.89 9.37
N PRO A 105 -1.67 -19.03 9.00
CA PRO A 105 -2.11 -19.29 7.61
C PRO A 105 -3.21 -18.34 7.09
N GLU A 106 -3.97 -17.69 7.99
CA GLU A 106 -4.99 -16.70 7.62
C GLU A 106 -4.40 -15.29 7.45
N LEU A 107 -3.14 -15.07 7.84
CA LEU A 107 -2.45 -13.80 7.64
C LEU A 107 -2.16 -13.60 6.15
N GLY A 108 -2.77 -12.58 5.58
CA GLY A 108 -2.60 -12.21 4.18
C GLY A 108 -1.65 -11.04 3.98
N ILE A 109 -1.59 -10.10 4.92
CA ILE A 109 -0.82 -8.86 4.78
C ILE A 109 -0.17 -8.50 6.11
N VAL A 110 1.10 -8.11 6.05
CA VAL A 110 1.85 -7.51 7.16
C VAL A 110 2.23 -6.09 6.79
N SER A 111 1.87 -5.13 7.62
CA SER A 111 2.31 -3.73 7.51
C SER A 111 3.46 -3.49 8.49
N PHE A 112 4.58 -2.98 8.01
CA PHE A 112 5.75 -2.67 8.84
C PHE A 112 5.57 -1.31 9.54
N ARG A 113 6.31 -1.12 10.60
CA ARG A 113 6.50 0.20 11.21
C ARG A 113 7.41 1.04 10.32
N ILE A 114 6.96 2.24 9.98
CA ILE A 114 7.81 3.23 9.34
C ILE A 114 8.35 4.17 10.41
N ALA A 115 9.67 4.28 10.49
CA ALA A 115 10.36 5.17 11.43
C ALA A 115 11.27 6.15 10.68
N ASP A 116 11.43 7.33 11.23
CA ASP A 116 12.38 8.31 10.72
C ASP A 116 13.81 7.85 11.03
N PRO A 117 14.74 7.84 10.04
CA PRO A 117 16.10 7.33 10.24
C PRO A 117 16.95 8.14 11.22
N GLN A 118 16.59 9.41 11.49
CA GLN A 118 17.35 10.28 12.40
C GLN A 118 16.82 10.23 13.83
N THR A 119 15.50 10.17 13.98
CA THR A 119 14.85 10.28 15.30
C THR A 119 14.33 8.93 15.82
N GLY A 120 14.17 7.93 14.96
CA GLY A 120 13.50 6.66 15.27
C GLY A 120 11.98 6.79 15.48
N GLU A 121 11.44 7.99 15.34
CA GLU A 121 10.02 8.26 15.58
C GLU A 121 9.14 7.77 14.42
N THR A 122 7.95 7.31 14.78
CA THR A 122 6.92 6.93 13.81
C THR A 122 5.86 8.02 13.73
N GLN A 123 5.68 8.61 12.56
CA GLN A 123 4.64 9.61 12.37
C GLN A 123 3.24 9.00 12.54
N ARG A 124 2.32 9.78 13.11
CA ARG A 124 0.93 9.40 13.33
C ARG A 124 0.25 8.77 12.11
N ARG A 125 0.51 9.31 10.94
CA ARG A 125 -0.05 8.83 9.66
C ARG A 125 0.46 7.45 9.25
N HIS A 126 1.60 7.03 9.76
CA HIS A 126 2.22 5.73 9.49
C HIS A 126 1.79 4.64 10.49
N VAL A 127 0.83 4.92 11.35
CA VAL A 127 0.20 3.90 12.18
C VAL A 127 -1.18 3.57 11.61
N PRO A 128 -1.40 2.38 11.05
CA PRO A 128 -2.62 2.04 10.32
C PRO A 128 -3.81 1.75 11.24
N ARG A 129 -3.95 2.52 12.32
CA ARG A 129 -5.04 2.47 13.30
C ARG A 129 -5.69 3.84 13.44
N LEU A 130 -7.00 3.88 13.61
CA LEU A 130 -7.74 5.14 13.77
C LEU A 130 -7.32 5.87 15.05
N ARG A 131 -7.21 5.12 16.16
CA ARG A 131 -6.76 5.60 17.47
C ARG A 131 -5.35 5.10 17.75
N ALA A 132 -4.38 5.61 17.00
CA ALA A 132 -2.99 5.25 17.19
C ALA A 132 -2.44 5.96 18.43
N SER A 133 -2.27 5.24 19.52
CA SER A 133 -1.67 5.76 20.76
C SER A 133 -0.22 5.33 20.92
N ASP A 134 0.15 4.14 20.41
CA ASP A 134 1.48 3.59 20.57
C ASP A 134 1.94 2.90 19.28
N PRO A 135 2.90 3.48 18.54
CA PRO A 135 3.43 2.88 17.32
C PRO A 135 4.26 1.61 17.57
N MET A 136 4.71 1.39 18.80
CA MET A 136 5.50 0.21 19.17
C MET A 136 4.65 -1.04 19.47
N ARG A 137 3.32 -0.91 19.45
CA ARG A 137 2.42 -2.01 19.71
C ARG A 137 1.94 -2.66 18.41
N SER A 138 2.33 -3.90 18.17
CA SER A 138 1.77 -4.74 17.10
C SER A 138 0.28 -5.05 17.33
N SER A 139 -0.50 -5.16 16.26
CA SER A 139 -1.94 -5.44 16.35
C SER A 139 -2.56 -5.82 15.01
N ARG A 140 -3.72 -6.46 15.06
CA ARG A 140 -4.62 -6.54 13.88
C ARG A 140 -5.05 -5.15 13.45
N VAL A 141 -5.09 -4.93 12.13
CA VAL A 141 -5.46 -3.65 11.50
C VAL A 141 -6.39 -3.87 10.31
N THR A 142 -6.91 -2.79 9.73
CA THR A 142 -7.86 -2.84 8.61
C THR A 142 -7.34 -2.20 7.33
N THR A 143 -6.11 -1.75 7.36
CA THR A 143 -5.35 -1.20 6.23
C THR A 143 -3.87 -1.40 6.51
N PHE A 144 -3.02 -1.13 5.53
CA PHE A 144 -1.57 -1.24 5.63
C PHE A 144 -0.89 -0.06 4.94
N LEU A 145 0.43 0.03 5.07
CA LEU A 145 1.25 1.09 4.48
C LEU A 145 1.83 0.59 3.16
N GLY A 146 1.61 1.35 2.08
CA GLY A 146 1.93 0.93 0.73
C GLY A 146 3.40 0.62 0.47
N GLY A 147 4.31 1.43 1.00
CA GLY A 147 5.76 1.29 0.78
C GLY A 147 6.51 0.55 1.89
N ALA A 148 5.79 -0.12 2.80
CA ALA A 148 6.36 -0.85 3.93
C ALA A 148 5.45 -2.01 4.33
N ASN A 149 5.40 -3.04 3.50
CA ASN A 149 4.52 -4.17 3.74
C ASN A 149 4.98 -5.46 3.05
N ALA A 150 4.40 -6.57 3.47
CA ALA A 150 4.49 -7.87 2.83
C ALA A 150 3.08 -8.42 2.58
N VAL A 151 2.86 -8.99 1.41
CA VAL A 151 1.57 -9.57 0.99
C VAL A 151 1.77 -11.00 0.54
N ARG A 152 0.99 -11.93 1.09
CA ARG A 152 0.94 -13.31 0.62
C ARG A 152 0.38 -13.34 -0.82
N THR A 153 1.04 -14.01 -1.73
CA THR A 153 0.66 -14.06 -3.17
C THR A 153 -0.75 -14.62 -3.39
N LYS A 154 -1.19 -15.55 -2.55
CA LYS A 154 -2.57 -16.06 -2.56
C LYS A 154 -3.64 -14.97 -2.37
N VAL A 155 -3.30 -13.82 -1.76
CA VAL A 155 -4.21 -12.67 -1.71
C VAL A 155 -4.48 -12.15 -3.11
N PHE A 156 -3.44 -11.94 -3.92
CA PHE A 156 -3.59 -11.47 -5.31
C PHE A 156 -4.33 -12.49 -6.19
N GLU A 157 -4.05 -13.78 -6.03
CA GLU A 157 -4.77 -14.82 -6.75
C GLU A 157 -6.28 -14.80 -6.46
N GLN A 158 -6.65 -14.56 -5.22
CA GLN A 158 -8.05 -14.60 -4.79
C GLN A 158 -8.82 -13.31 -5.04
N VAL A 159 -8.18 -12.15 -4.81
CA VAL A 159 -8.90 -10.87 -4.86
C VAL A 159 -8.46 -9.96 -6.00
N GLY A 160 -7.39 -10.33 -6.72
CA GLY A 160 -6.80 -9.55 -7.81
C GLY A 160 -5.83 -8.47 -7.32
N ASP A 161 -5.16 -7.85 -8.27
CA ASP A 161 -4.08 -6.89 -8.05
C ASP A 161 -4.58 -5.51 -7.55
N LEU A 162 -3.66 -4.56 -7.40
CA LEU A 162 -3.99 -3.19 -7.02
C LEU A 162 -4.82 -2.49 -8.12
N PRO A 163 -5.70 -1.54 -7.77
CA PRO A 163 -6.49 -0.81 -8.75
C PRO A 163 -5.62 0.20 -9.52
N GLY A 164 -5.02 -0.22 -10.63
CA GLY A 164 -4.07 0.59 -11.41
C GLY A 164 -4.59 1.98 -11.78
N GLN A 165 -5.90 2.11 -12.09
CA GLN A 165 -6.53 3.39 -12.44
C GLN A 165 -6.53 4.42 -11.29
N PHE A 166 -6.28 4.01 -10.05
CA PHE A 166 -6.18 4.96 -8.93
C PHE A 166 -4.98 5.88 -9.07
N PHE A 167 -3.93 5.42 -9.69
CA PHE A 167 -2.68 6.14 -9.92
C PHE A 167 -1.95 6.53 -8.62
N TYR A 168 -2.65 7.07 -7.63
CA TYR A 168 -2.09 7.55 -6.37
C TYR A 168 -3.15 7.59 -5.26
N ALA A 169 -2.85 7.03 -4.11
CA ALA A 169 -3.63 6.99 -2.86
C ALA A 169 -4.89 6.10 -2.89
N HIS A 170 -5.13 5.45 -1.76
CA HIS A 170 -6.24 4.53 -1.46
C HIS A 170 -6.18 3.15 -2.13
N GLU A 171 -5.17 2.84 -2.92
CA GLU A 171 -4.96 1.52 -3.51
C GLU A 171 -4.75 0.45 -2.43
N GLU A 172 -4.02 0.78 -1.36
CA GLU A 172 -3.81 -0.11 -0.22
C GLU A 172 -5.12 -0.39 0.53
N THR A 173 -5.95 0.64 0.68
CA THR A 173 -7.26 0.47 1.33
C THR A 173 -8.19 -0.40 0.48
N ASP A 174 -8.16 -0.24 -0.86
CA ASP A 174 -8.94 -1.08 -1.78
C ASP A 174 -8.51 -2.56 -1.66
N LEU A 175 -7.22 -2.85 -1.71
CA LEU A 175 -6.70 -4.20 -1.55
C LEU A 175 -7.00 -4.76 -0.16
N ALA A 176 -6.77 -3.98 0.91
CA ALA A 176 -7.05 -4.37 2.28
C ALA A 176 -8.52 -4.78 2.49
N TRP A 177 -9.46 -3.99 1.97
CA TRP A 177 -10.88 -4.29 2.11
C TRP A 177 -11.30 -5.54 1.34
N ARG A 178 -10.75 -5.76 0.15
CA ARG A 178 -10.99 -7.00 -0.62
C ARG A 178 -10.40 -8.22 0.09
N ALA A 179 -9.17 -8.11 0.60
CA ALA A 179 -8.51 -9.19 1.36
C ALA A 179 -9.29 -9.55 2.62
N LEU A 180 -9.70 -8.55 3.42
CA LEU A 180 -10.53 -8.77 4.62
C LEU A 180 -11.89 -9.39 4.31
N ASP A 181 -12.51 -9.05 3.17
CA ASP A 181 -13.79 -9.63 2.74
C ASP A 181 -13.64 -11.08 2.26
N ALA A 182 -12.47 -11.43 1.74
CA ALA A 182 -12.09 -12.78 1.38
C ALA A 182 -11.73 -13.67 2.60
N GLY A 183 -11.55 -13.06 3.79
CA GLY A 183 -11.27 -13.79 5.03
C GLY A 183 -9.88 -13.52 5.60
N TRP A 184 -8.97 -12.97 4.82
CA TRP A 184 -7.60 -12.71 5.24
C TRP A 184 -7.49 -11.79 6.44
N LEU A 185 -6.39 -11.89 7.17
CA LEU A 185 -6.00 -11.03 8.29
C LEU A 185 -4.93 -10.05 7.85
N ILE A 186 -4.88 -8.90 8.50
CA ILE A 186 -3.85 -7.88 8.29
C ILE A 186 -3.24 -7.52 9.64
N ASP A 187 -1.92 -7.61 9.75
CA ASP A 187 -1.18 -7.24 10.95
C ASP A 187 -0.32 -6.00 10.72
N TYR A 188 -0.30 -5.14 11.71
CA TYR A 188 0.77 -4.17 11.91
C TYR A 188 1.81 -4.76 12.85
N ARG A 189 3.05 -4.82 12.39
CA ARG A 189 4.20 -5.37 13.12
C ARG A 189 5.18 -4.24 13.45
N ALA A 190 5.24 -3.90 14.73
CA ALA A 190 6.11 -2.83 15.23
C ALA A 190 7.59 -3.23 15.26
N ASP A 191 7.87 -4.51 15.31
CA ASP A 191 9.20 -5.12 15.29
C ASP A 191 9.83 -5.25 13.90
N MET A 192 9.02 -5.12 12.83
CA MET A 192 9.49 -5.04 11.44
C MET A 192 9.57 -3.57 11.03
N VAL A 193 10.77 -3.04 10.89
CA VAL A 193 10.99 -1.59 10.71
C VAL A 193 11.53 -1.29 9.32
N LEU A 194 10.87 -0.36 8.64
CA LEU A 194 11.41 0.34 7.50
C LEU A 194 11.75 1.77 7.93
N LEU A 195 13.01 2.14 7.84
CA LEU A 195 13.44 3.53 7.98
C LEU A 195 13.07 4.29 6.71
N HIS A 196 12.41 5.44 6.87
CA HIS A 196 12.00 6.27 5.75
C HIS A 196 11.99 7.74 6.19
N PRO A 197 12.60 8.66 5.43
CA PRO A 197 12.64 10.07 5.81
C PRO A 197 11.26 10.68 6.04
N ALA A 198 11.14 11.51 7.07
CA ALA A 198 9.92 12.21 7.41
C ALA A 198 9.60 13.33 6.40
N THR A 199 9.22 12.98 5.18
CA THR A 199 8.83 13.94 4.16
C THR A 199 7.38 14.39 4.34
N ALA A 200 7.11 15.69 4.18
CA ALA A 200 5.75 16.19 4.11
C ALA A 200 5.10 15.71 2.79
N PRO A 201 3.87 15.16 2.80
CA PRO A 201 3.17 14.85 1.56
C PRO A 201 3.09 16.10 0.69
N SER A 202 3.44 16.00 -0.59
CA SER A 202 3.28 17.12 -1.50
C SER A 202 1.80 17.47 -1.60
N ARG A 203 1.44 18.69 -1.16
CA ARG A 203 0.03 19.15 -1.13
C ARG A 203 -0.34 19.89 -2.42
N HIS A 204 0.14 19.41 -3.55
CA HIS A 204 -0.24 19.96 -4.86
C HIS A 204 -1.73 19.73 -5.17
N ALA A 205 -2.31 20.58 -6.02
CA ALA A 205 -3.71 20.46 -6.43
C ALA A 205 -4.07 19.07 -6.98
N VAL A 206 -3.13 18.44 -7.71
CA VAL A 206 -3.26 17.07 -8.23
C VAL A 206 -3.48 16.06 -7.11
N TYR A 207 -2.74 16.16 -5.99
CA TYR A 207 -2.93 15.31 -4.81
C TYR A 207 -4.38 15.41 -4.28
N HIS A 208 -4.89 16.61 -4.06
CA HIS A 208 -6.24 16.81 -3.54
C HIS A 208 -7.32 16.26 -4.47
N ARG A 209 -7.12 16.43 -5.79
CA ARG A 209 -8.02 15.89 -6.81
C ARG A 209 -8.05 14.36 -6.79
N MET A 210 -6.87 13.71 -6.81
CA MET A 210 -6.77 12.25 -6.83
C MET A 210 -7.35 11.63 -5.55
N VAL A 211 -7.01 12.16 -4.39
CA VAL A 211 -7.54 11.68 -3.10
C VAL A 211 -9.06 11.76 -3.06
N ALA A 212 -9.66 12.85 -3.53
CA ALA A 212 -11.12 12.99 -3.55
C ALA A 212 -11.78 12.01 -4.52
N ARG A 213 -11.25 11.90 -5.75
CA ARG A 213 -11.72 10.94 -6.76
C ARG A 213 -11.66 9.50 -6.24
N ASN A 214 -10.50 9.12 -5.74
CA ASN A 214 -10.25 7.74 -5.33
C ASN A 214 -11.06 7.36 -4.08
N ARG A 215 -11.40 8.30 -3.20
CA ARG A 215 -12.35 8.05 -2.10
C ARG A 215 -13.73 7.68 -2.62
N VAL A 216 -14.24 8.40 -3.62
CA VAL A 216 -15.52 8.08 -4.25
C VAL A 216 -15.44 6.73 -4.95
N TRP A 217 -14.37 6.47 -5.69
CA TRP A 217 -14.16 5.18 -6.34
C TRP A 217 -14.04 4.04 -5.35
N LEU A 218 -13.27 4.20 -4.26
CA LEU A 218 -13.14 3.21 -3.19
C LEU A 218 -14.50 2.83 -2.61
N ALA A 219 -15.33 3.84 -2.30
CA ALA A 219 -16.68 3.61 -1.78
C ALA A 219 -17.57 2.88 -2.80
N ARG A 220 -17.59 3.35 -4.04
CA ARG A 220 -18.40 2.75 -5.12
C ARG A 220 -17.99 1.31 -5.43
N ARG A 221 -16.71 0.98 -5.33
CA ARG A 221 -16.18 -0.37 -5.58
C ARG A 221 -16.52 -1.33 -4.46
N ASN A 222 -16.27 -0.92 -3.21
CA ASN A 222 -16.11 -1.85 -2.10
C ASN A 222 -17.20 -1.77 -1.04
N LEU A 223 -18.00 -0.70 -0.98
CA LEU A 223 -18.99 -0.57 0.08
C LEU A 223 -20.38 -1.07 -0.33
N PRO A 224 -21.15 -1.67 0.61
CA PRO A 224 -22.58 -1.82 0.46
C PRO A 224 -23.23 -0.49 0.07
N ALA A 225 -24.25 -0.51 -0.80
CA ALA A 225 -24.84 0.70 -1.37
C ALA A 225 -25.26 1.73 -0.32
N LEU A 226 -25.80 1.27 0.80
CA LEU A 226 -26.24 2.13 1.92
C LEU A 226 -25.09 2.87 2.60
N LEU A 227 -23.87 2.33 2.59
CA LEU A 227 -22.70 2.96 3.21
C LEU A 227 -21.98 3.94 2.29
N VAL A 228 -22.23 3.90 0.98
CA VAL A 228 -21.58 4.81 0.02
C VAL A 228 -21.85 6.28 0.36
N PRO A 229 -23.12 6.73 0.49
CA PRO A 229 -23.39 8.12 0.84
C PRO A 229 -22.88 8.50 2.23
N VAL A 230 -22.91 7.58 3.19
CA VAL A 230 -22.38 7.82 4.54
C VAL A 230 -20.88 8.07 4.48
N TYR A 231 -20.11 7.19 3.85
CA TYR A 231 -18.66 7.33 3.68
C TYR A 231 -18.30 8.65 2.99
N VAL A 232 -18.95 8.92 1.86
CA VAL A 232 -18.67 10.12 1.07
C VAL A 232 -19.03 11.39 1.82
N GLY A 233 -20.17 11.39 2.55
CA GLY A 233 -20.60 12.53 3.37
C GLY A 233 -19.67 12.79 4.55
N VAL A 234 -19.19 11.76 5.26
CA VAL A 234 -18.21 11.88 6.34
C VAL A 234 -16.91 12.53 5.81
N TRP A 235 -16.40 12.06 4.66
CA TRP A 235 -15.15 12.60 4.12
C TRP A 235 -15.31 14.01 3.53
N LEU A 236 -16.48 14.35 2.99
CA LEU A 236 -16.80 15.72 2.61
C LEU A 236 -16.76 16.63 3.85
N LEU A 237 -17.47 16.25 4.91
CA LEU A 237 -17.49 17.02 6.16
C LEU A 237 -16.09 17.19 6.76
N LEU A 238 -15.31 16.09 6.87
CA LEU A 238 -13.94 16.15 7.37
C LEU A 238 -13.02 17.02 6.50
N THR A 239 -13.24 17.06 5.19
CA THR A 239 -12.49 17.93 4.29
C THR A 239 -12.82 19.38 4.55
N LEU A 240 -14.09 19.73 4.67
CA LEU A 240 -14.54 21.10 4.96
C LEU A 240 -14.06 21.59 6.33
N LEU A 241 -14.10 20.74 7.35
CA LEU A 241 -13.61 21.04 8.70
C LEU A 241 -12.09 21.31 8.75
N ARG A 242 -11.31 20.71 7.86
CA ARG A 242 -9.86 20.95 7.73
C ARG A 242 -9.51 22.26 7.07
N LYS A 243 -10.49 22.99 6.55
CA LYS A 243 -10.35 24.32 5.92
C LYS A 243 -9.18 24.40 4.93
N PRO A 244 -9.18 23.56 3.87
CA PRO A 244 -8.12 23.62 2.86
C PRO A 244 -8.14 24.98 2.14
N SER A 245 -7.00 25.35 1.52
CA SER A 245 -6.95 26.56 0.69
C SER A 245 -7.96 26.51 -0.46
N GLY A 246 -8.38 27.67 -0.97
CA GLY A 246 -9.34 27.75 -2.08
C GLY A 246 -8.95 26.90 -3.30
N PRO A 247 -7.69 26.95 -3.80
CA PRO A 247 -7.23 26.10 -4.88
C PRO A 247 -7.29 24.60 -4.55
N ALA A 248 -6.91 24.21 -3.32
CA ALA A 248 -6.99 22.82 -2.88
C ALA A 248 -8.44 22.32 -2.80
N LEU A 249 -9.35 23.16 -2.31
CA LEU A 249 -10.78 22.84 -2.24
C LEU A 249 -11.40 22.72 -3.64
N LYS A 250 -11.06 23.61 -4.57
CA LYS A 250 -11.49 23.53 -5.97
C LYS A 250 -11.02 22.22 -6.64
N ALA A 251 -9.74 21.86 -6.43
CA ALA A 251 -9.18 20.62 -6.94
C ALA A 251 -9.89 19.40 -6.34
N TRP A 252 -10.17 19.44 -5.02
CA TRP A 252 -10.89 18.39 -4.32
C TRP A 252 -12.31 18.18 -4.90
N PHE A 253 -13.10 19.26 -5.08
CA PHE A 253 -14.43 19.15 -5.70
C PHE A 253 -14.37 18.66 -7.14
N GLY A 254 -13.34 19.05 -7.92
CA GLY A 254 -13.09 18.52 -9.25
C GLY A 254 -12.90 17.00 -9.24
N GLY A 255 -12.05 16.49 -8.33
CA GLY A 255 -11.85 15.05 -8.12
C GLY A 255 -13.10 14.35 -7.61
N PHE A 256 -13.82 14.95 -6.68
CA PHE A 256 -15.08 14.43 -6.17
C PHE A 256 -16.10 14.22 -7.30
N LYS A 257 -16.31 15.21 -8.16
CA LYS A 257 -17.17 15.10 -9.34
C LYS A 257 -16.68 13.99 -10.28
N GLU A 258 -15.38 13.98 -10.59
CA GLU A 258 -14.76 12.95 -11.44
C GLU A 258 -15.03 11.55 -10.88
N GLY A 259 -14.91 11.35 -9.58
CA GLY A 259 -15.18 10.06 -8.91
C GLY A 259 -16.61 9.55 -9.12
N TRP A 260 -17.59 10.44 -9.31
CA TRP A 260 -18.97 10.07 -9.62
C TRP A 260 -19.22 9.84 -11.12
N THR A 261 -18.55 10.59 -11.99
CA THR A 261 -18.83 10.63 -13.43
C THR A 261 -17.96 9.67 -14.25
N THR A 262 -16.89 9.12 -13.67
CA THR A 262 -15.99 8.20 -14.35
C THR A 262 -16.10 6.77 -13.83
N SER A 263 -15.60 5.82 -14.61
CA SER A 263 -15.55 4.40 -14.22
C SER A 263 -14.58 4.19 -13.06
N CYS A 264 -15.04 3.50 -12.02
CA CYS A 264 -14.20 3.09 -10.88
C CYS A 264 -13.67 1.65 -11.03
N GLY A 265 -13.93 1.00 -12.16
CA GLY A 265 -13.64 -0.42 -12.35
C GLY A 265 -14.69 -1.35 -11.72
N PRO A 266 -14.41 -2.63 -11.61
CA PRO A 266 -15.37 -3.62 -11.11
C PRO A 266 -15.90 -3.29 -9.71
N ARG A 267 -17.21 -3.40 -9.52
CA ARG A 267 -17.87 -3.24 -8.23
C ARG A 267 -18.00 -4.61 -7.55
N ARG A 268 -17.40 -4.75 -6.37
CA ARG A 268 -17.49 -5.96 -5.51
C ARG A 268 -17.72 -5.53 -4.07
N PRO A 269 -18.98 -5.17 -3.68
CA PRO A 269 -19.25 -4.70 -2.33
C PRO A 269 -18.93 -5.76 -1.29
N MET A 270 -18.22 -5.36 -0.24
CA MET A 270 -17.93 -6.23 0.90
C MET A 270 -19.21 -6.68 1.58
N LYS A 271 -19.17 -7.85 2.18
CA LYS A 271 -20.26 -8.42 2.95
C LYS A 271 -20.48 -7.63 4.25
N TRP A 272 -21.69 -7.60 4.77
CA TRP A 272 -22.00 -6.95 6.03
C TRP A 272 -21.19 -7.51 7.21
N ARG A 273 -20.89 -8.81 7.20
CA ARG A 273 -19.98 -9.41 8.20
C ARG A 273 -18.61 -8.74 8.20
N THR A 274 -18.11 -8.33 7.05
CA THR A 274 -16.84 -7.62 6.90
C THR A 274 -16.94 -6.20 7.43
N VAL A 275 -18.04 -5.50 7.17
CA VAL A 275 -18.32 -4.18 7.79
C VAL A 275 -18.26 -4.28 9.32
N TRP A 276 -18.88 -5.29 9.91
CA TRP A 276 -18.84 -5.52 11.36
C TRP A 276 -17.44 -5.89 11.86
N ARG A 277 -16.69 -6.70 11.09
CA ARG A 277 -15.30 -7.05 11.42
C ARG A 277 -14.42 -5.79 11.47
N LEU A 278 -14.48 -4.94 10.45
CA LEU A 278 -13.75 -3.66 10.39
C LEU A 278 -14.12 -2.75 11.57
N THR A 279 -15.40 -2.68 11.90
CA THR A 279 -15.91 -1.88 13.03
C THR A 279 -15.37 -2.39 14.37
N ARG A 280 -15.35 -3.71 14.59
CA ARG A 280 -14.78 -4.33 15.80
C ARG A 280 -13.28 -4.13 15.93
N LEU A 281 -12.56 -4.08 14.80
CA LEU A 281 -11.14 -3.74 14.75
C LEU A 281 -10.87 -2.23 14.96
N GLY A 282 -11.91 -1.44 15.28
CA GLY A 282 -11.79 -0.04 15.64
C GLY A 282 -11.70 0.94 14.47
N ARG A 283 -11.90 0.48 13.23
CA ARG A 283 -11.95 1.34 12.05
C ARG A 283 -13.11 0.96 11.13
N PRO A 284 -14.33 1.43 11.44
CA PRO A 284 -15.48 1.19 10.57
C PRO A 284 -15.22 1.74 9.16
N PRO A 285 -15.70 1.07 8.08
CA PRO A 285 -15.37 1.44 6.72
C PRO A 285 -16.13 2.69 6.23
N VAL A 286 -16.35 3.61 7.12
CA VAL A 286 -16.94 4.95 6.85
C VAL A 286 -16.00 6.09 7.26
N ILE A 287 -14.84 5.74 7.85
CA ILE A 287 -13.81 6.69 8.30
C ILE A 287 -12.44 6.27 7.79
#